data_6cbbc9fe1146100a607fa2c116b581f4
#
_entry.id   6cbbc9fe1146100a607fa2c116b581f4
#
_cell.length_a   1.000
_cell.length_b   1.000
_cell.length_c   1.000
_cell.angle_alpha   90.00
_cell.angle_beta   90.00
_cell.angle_gamma   90.00
#
_symmetry.space_group_name_H-M   'P 1'
#
loop_
_entity.id
_entity.type
_entity.pdbx_description
1 polymer ?
#
loop_
_entity_poly.entity_id
_entity_poly.type
_entity_poly.pdbx_seq_one_letter_code
_entity_poly.pdbx_strand_id
1 'polypeptide(L)'
;MEEKFMLEAIKLAERAKKKGEVPIGAVVVLDGKIVGRGYNLRTKLQMATAHAEMRAIDRACKKEHSWRLPEAELYVTLEPCPMCMGAILNARIKRVYFGAYEQKGRSLTEALANANLLNHKVEVVGGVLEEECSRVLSSFFIEMRAREKAEKERKKAKAQKKAARKGRFSKTEKSE
;
A
#
# COMPACT_ATOMS: atom_id res chain seq x y z
N MET A 1 6.11 9.14 21.14
CA MET A 1 5.48 7.79 21.34
C MET A 1 4.93 7.25 20.02
N GLU A 2 4.41 8.09 19.19
CA GLU A 2 3.79 7.82 17.87
C GLU A 2 4.79 7.27 16.85
N GLU A 3 5.98 7.82 16.78
CA GLU A 3 7.04 7.37 15.86
C GLU A 3 7.41 5.89 16.03
N LYS A 4 7.41 5.38 17.25
CA LYS A 4 7.68 3.96 17.53
C LYS A 4 6.75 3.02 16.75
N PHE A 5 5.47 3.36 16.69
CA PHE A 5 4.48 2.54 15.99
C PHE A 5 4.52 2.78 14.48
N MET A 6 4.84 4.00 14.04
CA MET A 6 5.07 4.28 12.63
C MET A 6 6.31 3.53 12.10
N LEU A 7 7.38 3.41 12.87
CA LEU A 7 8.53 2.58 12.50
C LEU A 7 8.16 1.10 12.31
N GLU A 8 7.25 0.56 13.13
CA GLU A 8 6.75 -0.80 12.91
C GLU A 8 5.90 -0.90 11.62
N ALA A 9 5.11 0.11 11.31
CA ALA A 9 4.39 0.18 10.03
C ALA A 9 5.35 0.26 8.83
N ILE A 10 6.44 1.03 8.93
CA ILE A 10 7.49 1.11 7.91
C ILE A 10 8.15 -0.26 7.68
N LYS A 11 8.47 -1.01 8.73
CA LYS A 11 9.00 -2.39 8.60
C LYS A 11 8.04 -3.30 7.85
N LEU A 12 6.73 -3.11 8.02
CA LEU A 12 5.71 -3.85 7.30
C LEU A 12 5.61 -3.40 5.82
N ALA A 13 5.76 -2.10 5.54
CA ALA A 13 5.86 -1.59 4.18
C ALA A 13 7.05 -2.20 3.43
N GLU A 14 8.21 -2.32 4.07
CA GLU A 14 9.37 -2.99 3.49
C GLU A 14 9.11 -4.49 3.20
N ARG A 15 8.30 -5.16 4.01
CA ARG A 15 7.86 -6.54 3.71
C ARG A 15 6.97 -6.62 2.48
N ALA A 16 6.08 -5.64 2.26
CA ALA A 16 5.29 -5.52 1.04
C ALA A 16 6.21 -5.32 -0.17
N LYS A 17 7.18 -4.38 -0.09
CA LYS A 17 8.16 -4.11 -1.13
C LYS A 17 8.92 -5.35 -1.57
N LYS A 18 9.43 -6.16 -0.61
CA LYS A 18 10.12 -7.42 -0.89
C LYS A 18 9.26 -8.45 -1.62
N LYS A 19 7.93 -8.31 -1.58
CA LYS A 19 6.97 -9.17 -2.29
C LYS A 19 6.52 -8.60 -3.64
N GLY A 20 7.07 -7.45 -4.06
CA GLY A 20 6.69 -6.74 -5.28
C GLY A 20 5.37 -5.99 -5.17
N GLU A 21 4.87 -5.77 -3.96
CA GLU A 21 3.67 -4.98 -3.68
C GLU A 21 4.00 -3.53 -3.39
N VAL A 22 3.05 -2.63 -3.62
CA VAL A 22 3.18 -1.23 -3.19
C VAL A 22 3.47 -1.20 -1.69
N PRO A 23 4.56 -0.54 -1.24
CA PRO A 23 5.07 -0.66 0.12
C PRO A 23 4.25 0.19 1.10
N ILE A 24 3.13 -0.36 1.51
CA ILE A 24 2.27 0.21 2.55
C ILE A 24 2.20 -0.79 3.69
N GLY A 25 2.40 -0.29 4.89
CA GLY A 25 2.30 -1.04 6.14
C GLY A 25 1.42 -0.32 7.14
N ALA A 26 0.74 -1.08 7.98
CA ALA A 26 -0.14 -0.55 9.01
C ALA A 26 -0.10 -1.38 10.30
N VAL A 27 -0.25 -0.72 11.43
CA VAL A 27 -0.45 -1.37 12.73
C VAL A 27 -1.64 -0.74 13.46
N VAL A 28 -2.40 -1.57 14.16
CA VAL A 28 -3.44 -1.14 15.11
C VAL A 28 -2.89 -1.29 16.51
N VAL A 29 -3.01 -0.24 17.30
CA VAL A 29 -2.52 -0.14 18.68
C VAL A 29 -3.71 0.02 19.62
N LEU A 30 -3.73 -0.73 20.68
CA LEU A 30 -4.69 -0.63 21.79
C LEU A 30 -3.92 -0.71 23.11
N ASP A 31 -4.17 0.22 24.02
CA ASP A 31 -3.47 0.32 25.33
C ASP A 31 -1.93 0.27 25.19
N GLY A 32 -1.40 0.98 24.21
CA GLY A 32 0.04 1.05 23.97
C GLY A 32 0.67 -0.24 23.41
N LYS A 33 -0.14 -1.24 23.03
CA LYS A 33 0.30 -2.52 22.47
C LYS A 33 -0.21 -2.71 21.05
N ILE A 34 0.62 -3.26 20.16
CA ILE A 34 0.18 -3.59 18.82
C ILE A 34 -0.70 -4.84 18.86
N VAL A 35 -1.95 -4.68 18.49
CA VAL A 35 -2.96 -5.74 18.43
C VAL A 35 -3.22 -6.24 17.00
N GLY A 36 -2.95 -5.42 15.98
CA GLY A 36 -3.09 -5.78 14.57
C GLY A 36 -1.89 -5.31 13.74
N ARG A 37 -1.47 -6.09 12.76
CA ARG A 37 -0.40 -5.76 11.80
C ARG A 37 -0.87 -6.08 10.39
N GLY A 38 -0.66 -5.18 9.44
CA GLY A 38 -1.00 -5.38 8.03
C GLY A 38 0.06 -4.81 7.11
N TYR A 39 0.17 -5.38 5.93
CA TYR A 39 0.91 -4.81 4.81
C TYR A 39 0.20 -5.15 3.52
N ASN A 40 0.35 -4.33 2.50
CA ASN A 40 -0.34 -4.48 1.24
C ASN A 40 0.00 -5.83 0.58
N LEU A 41 -1.04 -6.55 0.13
CA LEU A 41 -0.93 -7.81 -0.60
C LEU A 41 -1.97 -7.90 -1.73
N ARG A 42 -2.40 -6.77 -2.27
CA ARG A 42 -3.47 -6.69 -3.26
C ARG A 42 -3.19 -7.55 -4.49
N THR A 43 -2.01 -7.40 -5.07
CA THR A 43 -1.62 -8.12 -6.29
C THR A 43 -1.39 -9.60 -6.01
N LYS A 44 -0.71 -9.92 -4.93
CA LYS A 44 -0.38 -11.32 -4.60
C LYS A 44 -1.62 -12.15 -4.27
N LEU A 45 -2.59 -11.57 -3.57
CA LEU A 45 -3.83 -12.25 -3.19
C LEU A 45 -4.94 -12.09 -4.23
N GLN A 46 -4.75 -11.25 -5.26
CA GLN A 46 -5.79 -10.88 -6.23
C GLN A 46 -7.07 -10.38 -5.54
N MET A 47 -6.91 -9.58 -4.47
CA MET A 47 -7.99 -9.05 -3.64
C MET A 47 -7.92 -7.52 -3.58
N ALA A 48 -8.94 -6.83 -4.08
CA ALA A 48 -9.01 -5.37 -4.07
C ALA A 48 -8.93 -4.77 -2.65
N THR A 49 -9.43 -5.50 -1.65
CA THR A 49 -9.49 -5.06 -0.25
C THR A 49 -8.23 -5.41 0.56
N ALA A 50 -7.24 -6.11 -0.01
CA ALA A 50 -6.05 -6.54 0.71
C ALA A 50 -5.04 -5.41 0.96
N HIS A 51 -5.52 -4.23 1.34
CA HIS A 51 -4.73 -3.09 1.79
C HIS A 51 -4.15 -3.33 3.20
N ALA A 52 -3.09 -2.60 3.54
CA ALA A 52 -2.41 -2.74 4.83
C ALA A 52 -3.35 -2.49 6.01
N GLU A 53 -4.15 -1.42 5.92
CA GLU A 53 -5.10 -0.98 6.93
C GLU A 53 -6.18 -2.03 7.17
N MET A 54 -6.82 -2.51 6.09
CA MET A 54 -7.84 -3.56 6.15
C MET A 54 -7.33 -4.79 6.89
N ARG A 55 -6.12 -5.23 6.52
CA ARG A 55 -5.48 -6.41 7.11
C ARG A 55 -5.06 -6.20 8.57
N ALA A 56 -4.69 -4.99 8.94
CA ALA A 56 -4.37 -4.64 10.32
C ALA A 56 -5.63 -4.63 11.19
N ILE A 57 -6.71 -4.01 10.70
CA ILE A 57 -8.01 -3.95 11.36
C ILE A 57 -8.58 -5.36 11.55
N ASP A 58 -8.63 -6.19 10.50
CA ASP A 58 -9.14 -7.56 10.59
C ASP A 58 -8.41 -8.39 11.67
N ARG A 59 -7.09 -8.24 11.76
CA ARG A 59 -6.30 -8.94 12.77
C ARG A 59 -6.51 -8.42 14.17
N ALA A 60 -6.68 -7.10 14.31
CA ALA A 60 -7.02 -6.48 15.58
C ALA A 60 -8.39 -6.96 16.06
N CYS A 61 -9.40 -6.90 15.21
CA CYS A 61 -10.75 -7.40 15.52
C CYS A 61 -10.76 -8.86 15.95
N LYS A 62 -10.02 -9.71 15.24
CA LYS A 62 -9.89 -11.14 15.59
C LYS A 62 -9.21 -11.35 16.94
N LYS A 63 -8.15 -10.59 17.22
CA LYS A 63 -7.41 -10.69 18.46
C LYS A 63 -8.23 -10.22 19.66
N GLU A 64 -8.94 -9.10 19.49
CA GLU A 64 -9.76 -8.49 20.55
C GLU A 64 -11.16 -9.12 20.64
N HIS A 65 -11.48 -10.09 19.79
CA HIS A 65 -12.81 -10.70 19.69
C HIS A 65 -13.95 -9.68 19.56
N SER A 66 -13.67 -8.55 18.91
CA SER A 66 -14.59 -7.43 18.73
C SER A 66 -14.36 -6.76 17.37
N TRP A 67 -15.45 -6.44 16.66
CA TRP A 67 -15.38 -5.61 15.47
C TRP A 67 -15.30 -4.11 15.80
N ARG A 68 -15.62 -3.71 17.03
CA ARG A 68 -15.47 -2.35 17.54
C ARG A 68 -14.17 -2.19 18.28
N LEU A 69 -13.40 -1.16 17.92
CA LEU A 69 -12.10 -0.86 18.50
C LEU A 69 -12.03 0.63 18.93
N PRO A 70 -12.94 1.08 19.84
CA PRO A 70 -13.17 2.51 20.08
C PRO A 70 -11.98 3.26 20.69
N GLU A 71 -11.09 2.58 21.37
CA GLU A 71 -9.88 3.19 21.95
C GLU A 71 -8.62 2.90 21.12
N ALA A 72 -8.77 2.21 19.98
CA ALA A 72 -7.63 1.87 19.15
C ALA A 72 -7.14 3.06 18.32
N GLU A 73 -5.85 3.04 18.03
CA GLU A 73 -5.15 3.93 17.11
C GLU A 73 -4.60 3.13 15.94
N LEU A 74 -4.74 3.67 14.73
CA LEU A 74 -4.16 3.09 13.52
C LEU A 74 -2.96 3.93 13.07
N TYR A 75 -1.85 3.28 12.81
CA TYR A 75 -0.65 3.88 12.20
C TYR A 75 -0.45 3.27 10.83
N VAL A 76 -0.34 4.08 9.79
CA VAL A 76 -0.19 3.65 8.40
C VAL A 76 0.83 4.53 7.65
N THR A 77 1.64 3.93 6.79
CA THR A 77 2.74 4.64 6.11
C THR A 77 2.29 5.57 5.00
N LEU A 78 1.07 5.46 4.50
CA LEU A 78 0.48 6.31 3.47
C LEU A 78 -0.93 6.72 3.90
N GLU A 79 -1.33 7.92 3.55
CA GLU A 79 -2.67 8.44 3.76
C GLU A 79 -3.76 7.44 3.32
N PRO A 80 -4.72 7.08 4.20
CA PRO A 80 -5.73 6.07 3.88
C PRO A 80 -6.63 6.47 2.72
N CYS A 81 -6.89 5.55 1.82
CA CYS A 81 -7.88 5.73 0.76
C CYS A 81 -9.32 5.69 1.32
N PRO A 82 -10.34 6.14 0.54
CA PRO A 82 -11.74 6.15 0.99
C PRO A 82 -12.28 4.80 1.48
N MET A 83 -11.87 3.69 0.85
CA MET A 83 -12.24 2.34 1.30
C MET A 83 -11.71 2.05 2.72
N CYS A 84 -10.45 2.37 2.97
CA CYS A 84 -9.83 2.16 4.27
C CYS A 84 -10.39 3.11 5.32
N MET A 85 -10.67 4.37 4.95
CA MET A 85 -11.37 5.31 5.85
C MET A 85 -12.76 4.80 6.24
N GLY A 86 -13.51 4.24 5.30
CA GLY A 86 -14.79 3.58 5.60
C GLY A 86 -14.66 2.44 6.61
N ALA A 87 -13.62 1.61 6.48
CA ALA A 87 -13.36 0.53 7.43
C ALA A 87 -12.92 1.05 8.81
N ILE A 88 -12.11 2.10 8.86
CA ILE A 88 -11.66 2.78 10.09
C ILE A 88 -12.87 3.32 10.86
N LEU A 89 -13.76 4.04 10.17
CA LEU A 89 -15.01 4.56 10.75
C LEU A 89 -15.92 3.44 11.23
N ASN A 90 -16.07 2.38 10.43
CA ASN A 90 -16.91 1.24 10.80
C ASN A 90 -16.35 0.52 12.04
N ALA A 91 -15.05 0.31 12.12
CA ALA A 91 -14.39 -0.30 13.28
C ALA A 91 -14.36 0.61 14.53
N ARG A 92 -14.82 1.87 14.44
CA ARG A 92 -14.82 2.84 15.53
C ARG A 92 -13.42 3.20 16.05
N ILE A 93 -12.43 3.15 15.19
CA ILE A 93 -11.06 3.55 15.57
C ILE A 93 -11.04 5.02 15.98
N LYS A 94 -10.41 5.31 17.12
CA LYS A 94 -10.38 6.64 17.73
C LYS A 94 -9.53 7.62 16.95
N ARG A 95 -8.34 7.18 16.49
CA ARG A 95 -7.36 8.04 15.86
C ARG A 95 -6.58 7.32 14.76
N VAL A 96 -6.26 8.05 13.72
CA VAL A 96 -5.41 7.61 12.62
C VAL A 96 -4.19 8.49 12.52
N TYR A 97 -3.02 7.89 12.53
CA TYR A 97 -1.75 8.51 12.21
C TYR A 97 -1.27 8.01 10.85
N PHE A 98 -0.95 8.91 9.95
CA PHE A 98 -0.35 8.49 8.68
C PHE A 98 0.97 9.21 8.40
N GLY A 99 1.86 8.56 7.61
CA GLY A 99 3.15 9.10 7.24
C GLY A 99 3.06 10.02 6.02
N ALA A 100 3.20 9.44 4.83
CA ALA A 100 3.18 10.18 3.57
C ALA A 100 1.78 10.60 3.17
N TYR A 101 1.65 11.78 2.57
CA TYR A 101 0.42 12.27 1.97
C TYR A 101 0.17 11.66 0.59
N GLU A 102 -1.09 11.48 0.20
CA GLU A 102 -1.47 11.09 -1.15
C GLU A 102 -1.24 12.27 -2.12
N GLN A 103 -0.23 12.15 -2.97
CA GLN A 103 0.23 13.23 -3.86
C GLN A 103 -0.72 13.55 -5.03
N LYS A 104 -1.74 12.74 -5.28
CA LYS A 104 -2.60 12.89 -6.45
C LYS A 104 -3.81 13.80 -6.23
N GLY A 105 -3.85 14.54 -5.14
CA GLY A 105 -4.97 15.45 -4.80
C GLY A 105 -6.31 14.74 -4.62
N ARG A 106 -6.28 13.45 -4.32
CA ARG A 106 -7.46 12.58 -4.14
C ARG A 106 -7.75 12.28 -2.68
N SER A 107 -7.11 13.01 -1.77
CA SER A 107 -7.34 12.82 -0.35
C SER A 107 -8.77 13.21 0.00
N LEU A 108 -9.49 12.26 0.56
CA LEU A 108 -10.79 12.46 1.19
C LEU A 108 -10.73 12.14 2.68
N THR A 109 -9.53 11.94 3.22
CA THR A 109 -9.32 11.46 4.60
C THR A 109 -9.95 12.39 5.62
N GLU A 110 -9.64 13.68 5.58
CA GLU A 110 -10.21 14.67 6.49
C GLU A 110 -11.71 14.88 6.26
N ALA A 111 -12.15 14.92 5.01
CA ALA A 111 -13.56 15.07 4.67
C ALA A 111 -14.39 13.90 5.22
N LEU A 112 -13.91 12.68 5.07
CA LEU A 112 -14.57 11.48 5.59
C LEU A 112 -14.50 11.41 7.13
N ALA A 113 -13.38 11.80 7.71
CA ALA A 113 -13.21 11.83 9.17
C ALA A 113 -14.22 12.76 9.85
N ASN A 114 -14.51 13.92 9.21
CA ASN A 114 -15.38 14.95 9.73
C ASN A 114 -16.85 14.81 9.31
N ALA A 115 -17.16 13.95 8.37
CA ALA A 115 -18.51 13.81 7.80
C ALA A 115 -19.53 13.18 8.76
N ASN A 116 -19.15 12.83 9.97
CA ASN A 116 -20.00 12.16 10.98
C ASN A 116 -20.75 10.94 10.43
N LEU A 117 -20.13 10.25 9.49
CA LEU A 117 -20.66 9.01 8.94
C LEU A 117 -20.68 7.93 10.05
N LEU A 118 -21.73 7.11 10.06
CA LEU A 118 -21.87 6.02 11.03
C LEU A 118 -21.88 6.49 12.51
N ASN A 119 -22.26 7.75 12.78
CA ASN A 119 -22.25 8.33 14.13
C ASN A 119 -20.89 8.15 14.84
N HIS A 120 -19.81 8.34 14.10
CA HIS A 120 -18.44 8.27 14.61
C HIS A 120 -17.56 9.29 13.90
N LYS A 121 -16.70 9.92 14.70
CA LYS A 121 -15.63 10.78 14.18
C LYS A 121 -14.30 10.16 14.51
N VAL A 122 -13.35 10.26 13.60
CA VAL A 122 -11.99 9.80 13.78
C VAL A 122 -11.05 11.01 13.78
N GLU A 123 -10.16 11.08 14.74
CA GLU A 123 -9.10 12.07 14.76
C GLU A 123 -8.00 11.67 13.76
N VAL A 124 -7.53 12.61 12.94
CA VAL A 124 -6.52 12.34 11.90
C VAL A 124 -5.29 13.20 12.15
N VAL A 125 -4.13 12.56 12.16
CA VAL A 125 -2.81 13.19 12.31
C VAL A 125 -1.91 12.73 11.18
N GLY A 126 -1.57 13.64 10.26
CA GLY A 126 -0.68 13.35 9.13
C GLY A 126 0.78 13.75 9.38
N GLY A 127 1.68 13.27 8.54
CA GLY A 127 3.09 13.67 8.52
C GLY A 127 3.99 12.97 9.55
N VAL A 128 3.53 11.89 10.17
CA VAL A 128 4.36 11.14 11.14
C VAL A 128 5.44 10.35 10.41
N LEU A 129 6.70 10.73 10.55
CA LEU A 129 7.85 10.20 9.80
C LEU A 129 7.60 10.26 8.27
N GLU A 130 7.12 11.42 7.80
CA GLU A 130 6.71 11.62 6.41
C GLU A 130 7.83 11.30 5.42
N GLU A 131 9.05 11.77 5.70
CA GLU A 131 10.20 11.58 4.81
C GLU A 131 10.56 10.09 4.65
N GLU A 132 10.59 9.34 5.74
CA GLU A 132 10.88 7.92 5.75
C GLU A 132 9.80 7.14 4.98
N CYS A 133 8.54 7.43 5.24
CA CYS A 133 7.41 6.81 4.55
C CYS A 133 7.42 7.12 3.05
N SER A 134 7.63 8.39 2.68
CA SER A 134 7.74 8.83 1.29
C SER A 134 8.93 8.22 0.56
N ARG A 135 10.07 8.05 1.24
CA ARG A 135 11.28 7.44 0.68
C ARG A 135 11.05 5.97 0.30
N VAL A 136 10.42 5.20 1.19
CA VAL A 136 10.11 3.79 0.91
C VAL A 136 9.19 3.67 -0.30
N LEU A 137 8.15 4.51 -0.38
CA LEU A 137 7.19 4.51 -1.48
C LEU A 137 7.85 4.94 -2.80
N SER A 138 8.60 6.05 -2.80
CA SER A 138 9.27 6.61 -3.98
C SER A 138 10.30 5.65 -4.57
N SER A 139 11.12 5.03 -3.72
CA SER A 139 12.13 4.05 -4.15
C SER A 139 11.49 2.87 -4.89
N PHE A 140 10.36 2.37 -4.41
CA PHE A 140 9.63 1.30 -5.07
C PHE A 140 9.17 1.69 -6.48
N PHE A 141 8.58 2.87 -6.65
CA PHE A 141 8.11 3.31 -7.97
C PHE A 141 9.24 3.62 -8.94
N ILE A 142 10.39 4.10 -8.45
CA ILE A 142 11.60 4.26 -9.28
C ILE A 142 12.07 2.90 -9.80
N GLU A 143 12.23 1.92 -8.91
CA GLU A 143 12.66 0.57 -9.26
C GLU A 143 11.67 -0.12 -10.21
N MET A 144 10.37 0.04 -9.98
CA MET A 144 9.33 -0.53 -10.83
C MET A 144 9.40 0.03 -12.25
N ARG A 145 9.50 1.36 -12.42
CA ARG A 145 9.64 1.99 -13.74
C ARG A 145 10.91 1.55 -14.47
N ALA A 146 12.02 1.40 -13.75
CA ALA A 146 13.27 0.91 -14.34
C ALA A 146 13.13 -0.53 -14.85
N ARG A 147 12.49 -1.41 -14.08
CA ARG A 147 12.21 -2.81 -14.49
C ARG A 147 11.29 -2.89 -15.71
N GLU A 148 10.22 -2.12 -15.73
CA GLU A 148 9.30 -2.06 -16.87
C GLU A 148 9.98 -1.58 -18.14
N LYS A 149 10.85 -0.55 -18.04
CA LYS A 149 11.63 -0.05 -19.18
C LYS A 149 12.57 -1.13 -19.73
N ALA A 150 13.33 -1.78 -18.85
CA ALA A 150 14.25 -2.85 -19.24
C ALA A 150 13.50 -4.04 -19.87
N GLU A 151 12.32 -4.40 -19.36
CA GLU A 151 11.52 -5.47 -19.94
C GLU A 151 10.98 -5.12 -21.34
N LYS A 152 10.52 -3.88 -21.54
CA LYS A 152 10.08 -3.37 -22.86
C LYS A 152 11.22 -3.43 -23.88
N GLU A 153 12.43 -3.00 -23.49
CA GLU A 153 13.62 -3.05 -24.35
C GLU A 153 14.00 -4.50 -24.70
N ARG A 154 13.98 -5.42 -23.74
CA ARG A 154 14.18 -6.86 -23.96
C ARG A 154 13.17 -7.46 -24.93
N LYS A 155 11.89 -7.11 -24.80
CA LYS A 155 10.82 -7.58 -25.71
C LYS A 155 11.05 -7.06 -27.13
N LYS A 156 11.42 -5.77 -27.29
CA LYS A 156 11.74 -5.17 -28.59
C LYS A 156 12.94 -5.86 -29.25
N ALA A 157 14.03 -6.07 -28.52
CA ALA A 157 15.22 -6.75 -29.03
C ALA A 157 14.94 -8.20 -29.48
N LYS A 158 14.12 -8.94 -28.69
CA LYS A 158 13.69 -10.30 -29.09
C LYS A 158 12.83 -10.30 -30.35
N ALA A 159 11.92 -9.34 -30.50
CA ALA A 159 11.09 -9.21 -31.70
C ALA A 159 11.93 -8.90 -32.95
N GLN A 160 12.88 -7.97 -32.84
CA GLN A 160 13.81 -7.65 -33.95
C GLN A 160 14.67 -8.86 -34.38
N LYS A 161 15.23 -9.60 -33.42
CA LYS A 161 15.98 -10.83 -33.71
C LYS A 161 15.12 -11.89 -34.42
N LYS A 162 13.84 -12.03 -34.01
CA LYS A 162 12.90 -12.97 -34.65
C LYS A 162 12.54 -12.56 -36.07
N ALA A 163 12.34 -11.25 -36.30
CA ALA A 163 12.08 -10.70 -37.64
C ALA A 163 13.29 -10.88 -38.58
N ALA A 164 14.50 -10.60 -38.10
CA ALA A 164 15.74 -10.79 -38.88
C ALA A 164 15.98 -12.26 -39.26
N ARG A 165 15.66 -13.23 -38.39
CA ARG A 165 15.72 -14.66 -38.68
C ARG A 165 14.71 -15.07 -39.79
N LYS A 166 13.47 -14.56 -39.74
CA LYS A 166 12.46 -14.83 -40.76
C LYS A 166 12.87 -14.27 -42.13
N GLY A 167 13.42 -13.05 -42.17
CA GLY A 167 13.87 -12.43 -43.40
C GLY A 167 15.10 -13.13 -44.07
N ARG A 168 15.94 -13.80 -43.28
CA ARG A 168 17.02 -14.63 -43.81
C ARG A 168 16.51 -15.92 -44.49
N PHE A 169 15.51 -16.57 -43.91
CA PHE A 169 14.95 -17.83 -44.47
C PHE A 169 14.20 -17.60 -45.79
N SER A 170 13.49 -16.47 -45.91
CA SER A 170 12.75 -16.15 -47.14
C SER A 170 13.64 -15.73 -48.32
N LYS A 171 14.91 -15.37 -48.09
CA LYS A 171 15.88 -15.05 -49.17
C LYS A 171 16.58 -16.26 -49.74
N THR A 172 16.69 -17.35 -48.99
CA THR A 172 17.30 -18.61 -49.49
C THR A 172 16.35 -19.42 -50.36
N GLU A 173 15.02 -19.30 -50.21
CA GLU A 173 14.04 -19.99 -51.06
C GLU A 173 13.73 -19.30 -52.41
N LYS A 174 14.30 -18.11 -52.68
CA LYS A 174 14.11 -17.38 -53.95
C LYS A 174 15.32 -17.43 -54.89
N SER A 175 16.33 -18.23 -54.58
CA SER A 175 17.56 -18.36 -55.34
C SER A 175 17.79 -19.77 -55.87
N GLU A 176 16.74 -20.60 -55.91
CA GLU A 176 16.62 -21.82 -56.73
C GLU A 176 15.53 -21.62 -57.83
#